data_34d88ffdd555f860f6980642a804d807
#
_entry.id   34d88ffdd555f860f6980642a804d807
#
_cell.length_a   1.000
_cell.length_b   1.000
_cell.length_c   1.000
_cell.angle_alpha   90.00
_cell.angle_beta   90.00
_cell.angle_gamma   90.00
#
_symmetry.space_group_name_H-M   'P 1'
#
loop_
_entity.id
_entity.type
_entity.pdbx_description
1 polymer ?
#
loop_
_entity_poly.entity_id
_entity_poly.type
_entity_poly.pdbx_seq_one_letter_code
_entity_poly.pdbx_strand_id
1 'polypeptide(L)'
;VLGGLVDQSLLQVADTPTGTRFRMLETVREFSTARRESAGETDRVVRGFLAWARDLGVTHHESPFGADPFPSVDRIRAEQDNLVQALRYGLARADGGTVAATCAVLGDLWTIESNYQRLMTSASETARLLSHFRPGPDLVEVTRTTLTLWTAHTLLLQGPRAVRSLVALRRLPPAPPDTLIRAIAVVLDVAPGDRSALYALGDSDEPLVAAAANGIVSYFWENEGDLESALKAARRMLDVVETRKLLYLQAVAHSRISELCLQVERGDEARRHLLAVLPVLERLGARSDLDGVRWWLVLSNLQVGAVDEAEHWLEQVEPPRADDPVGTLTYGLGARAEILLARGEVEAGLRLWRRAVDLLEHAPDPIFGMELDPGQQPWTLEVKAVTVVAHAQHGRLELVRELTGELPDRLAALLDNPVANPPPYLMELPLAGGLLLALGMVDLDRGARAGDRRATRSGARMVALAERFRFPRNFQPTMSAARARRAAEQADRPAYDEAVSSYAGLGRGELRAAARAATAARERS
;
A
#
# COMPACT_ATOMS: atom_id res chain seq x y z
N VAL A 1 -18.48 -33.53 29.98
CA VAL A 1 -17.13 -33.18 30.46
C VAL A 1 -16.96 -31.67 30.54
N LEU A 2 -17.18 -30.91 29.43
CA LEU A 2 -16.97 -29.46 29.43
C LEU A 2 -17.86 -28.73 30.46
N GLY A 3 -19.18 -29.10 30.57
CA GLY A 3 -20.09 -28.53 31.56
C GLY A 3 -19.58 -28.70 32.99
N GLY A 4 -19.08 -29.87 33.34
CA GLY A 4 -18.51 -30.11 34.67
C GLY A 4 -17.25 -29.29 34.98
N LEU A 5 -16.45 -28.96 33.98
CA LEU A 5 -15.30 -28.07 34.13
C LEU A 5 -15.74 -26.57 34.30
N VAL A 6 -16.85 -26.21 33.67
CA VAL A 6 -17.46 -24.88 33.85
C VAL A 6 -18.04 -24.77 35.25
N ASP A 7 -18.78 -25.77 35.72
CA ASP A 7 -19.38 -25.80 37.05
C ASP A 7 -18.33 -25.68 38.18
N GLN A 8 -17.11 -26.20 37.92
CA GLN A 8 -15.97 -26.06 38.82
C GLN A 8 -15.12 -24.81 38.58
N SER A 9 -15.57 -23.90 37.77
CA SER A 9 -14.86 -22.65 37.42
C SER A 9 -13.45 -22.85 36.80
N LEU A 10 -13.19 -24.01 36.23
CA LEU A 10 -11.95 -24.33 35.52
C LEU A 10 -11.98 -23.85 34.06
N LEU A 11 -13.19 -23.66 33.52
CA LEU A 11 -13.44 -23.07 32.22
C LEU A 11 -14.43 -21.91 32.35
N GLN A 12 -14.16 -20.84 31.67
CA GLN A 12 -15.10 -19.75 31.44
C GLN A 12 -15.82 -19.96 30.12
N VAL A 13 -17.12 -19.69 30.10
CA VAL A 13 -17.95 -19.72 28.90
C VAL A 13 -18.10 -18.32 28.36
N ALA A 14 -17.91 -18.13 27.08
CA ALA A 14 -18.19 -16.89 26.37
C ALA A 14 -19.05 -17.21 25.15
N ASP A 15 -20.23 -16.61 25.08
CA ASP A 15 -21.04 -16.66 23.87
C ASP A 15 -20.54 -15.63 22.88
N THR A 16 -20.24 -16.10 21.67
CA THR A 16 -19.75 -15.28 20.56
C THR A 16 -20.68 -15.42 19.36
N PRO A 17 -20.65 -14.52 18.39
CA PRO A 17 -21.44 -14.65 17.16
C PRO A 17 -21.20 -15.97 16.41
N THR A 18 -20.04 -16.60 16.61
CA THR A 18 -19.66 -17.87 15.99
C THR A 18 -19.94 -19.09 16.87
N GLY A 19 -20.63 -18.94 18.00
CA GLY A 19 -21.01 -19.99 18.92
C GLY A 19 -20.37 -19.86 20.32
N THR A 20 -20.68 -20.83 21.19
CA THR A 20 -20.15 -20.88 22.56
C THR A 20 -18.67 -21.24 22.56
N ARG A 21 -17.85 -20.45 23.25
CA ARG A 21 -16.43 -20.67 23.42
C ARG A 21 -16.07 -20.93 24.88
N PHE A 22 -15.04 -21.74 25.05
CA PHE A 22 -14.49 -22.04 26.36
C PHE A 22 -13.09 -21.45 26.49
N ARG A 23 -12.86 -20.72 27.57
CA ARG A 23 -11.57 -20.14 27.90
C ARG A 23 -11.08 -20.69 29.23
N MET A 24 -9.83 -21.09 29.27
CA MET A 24 -9.17 -21.53 30.49
C MET A 24 -8.42 -20.36 31.13
N LEU A 25 -8.53 -20.21 32.46
CA LEU A 25 -7.68 -19.25 33.17
C LEU A 25 -6.21 -19.64 33.02
N GLU A 26 -5.33 -18.68 33.03
CA GLU A 26 -3.89 -18.89 32.81
C GLU A 26 -3.30 -19.91 33.81
N THR A 27 -3.58 -19.72 35.08
CA THR A 27 -3.11 -20.61 36.15
C THR A 27 -3.63 -22.06 35.97
N VAL A 28 -4.89 -22.20 35.53
CA VAL A 28 -5.49 -23.55 35.23
C VAL A 28 -4.83 -24.16 34.01
N ARG A 29 -4.52 -23.34 33.01
CA ARG A 29 -3.84 -23.78 31.79
C ARG A 29 -2.41 -24.25 32.08
N GLU A 30 -1.67 -23.53 32.89
CA GLU A 30 -0.31 -23.90 33.32
C GLU A 30 -0.34 -25.23 34.12
N PHE A 31 -1.25 -25.33 35.10
CA PHE A 31 -1.43 -26.56 35.87
C PHE A 31 -1.80 -27.74 34.97
N SER A 32 -2.73 -27.58 34.06
CA SER A 32 -3.15 -28.59 33.10
C SER A 32 -2.01 -29.02 32.17
N THR A 33 -1.16 -28.08 31.80
CA THR A 33 0.04 -28.33 30.99
C THR A 33 1.03 -29.20 31.76
N ALA A 34 1.35 -28.88 33.02
CA ALA A 34 2.24 -29.65 33.86
C ALA A 34 1.68 -31.08 34.10
N ARG A 35 0.35 -31.21 34.29
CA ARG A 35 -0.29 -32.55 34.45
C ARG A 35 -0.20 -33.38 33.18
N ARG A 36 -0.46 -32.77 32.03
CA ARG A 36 -0.34 -33.42 30.71
C ARG A 36 1.09 -33.91 30.45
N GLU A 37 2.10 -33.09 30.79
CA GLU A 37 3.51 -33.47 30.68
C GLU A 37 3.84 -34.67 31.58
N SER A 38 3.43 -34.60 32.85
CA SER A 38 3.63 -35.70 33.82
C SER A 38 2.95 -37.01 33.40
N ALA A 39 1.82 -36.92 32.69
CA ALA A 39 1.10 -38.08 32.17
C ALA A 39 1.68 -38.61 30.85
N GLY A 40 2.67 -37.94 30.25
CA GLY A 40 3.25 -38.31 28.95
C GLY A 40 2.29 -38.10 27.76
N GLU A 41 1.24 -37.29 27.92
CA GLU A 41 0.20 -37.10 26.92
C GLU A 41 0.47 -35.96 25.93
N THR A 42 1.53 -35.16 26.14
CA THR A 42 1.81 -33.96 25.38
C THR A 42 1.85 -34.20 23.88
N ASP A 43 2.57 -35.22 23.43
CA ASP A 43 2.69 -35.51 21.99
C ASP A 43 1.38 -35.94 21.35
N ARG A 44 0.55 -36.69 22.08
CA ARG A 44 -0.79 -37.08 21.59
C ARG A 44 -1.69 -35.86 21.41
N VAL A 45 -1.73 -34.99 22.42
CA VAL A 45 -2.57 -33.79 22.41
C VAL A 45 -2.10 -32.81 21.33
N VAL A 46 -0.79 -32.60 21.23
CA VAL A 46 -0.23 -31.68 20.20
C VAL A 46 -0.50 -32.23 18.81
N ARG A 47 -0.31 -33.52 18.54
CA ARG A 47 -0.67 -34.12 17.23
C ARG A 47 -2.13 -33.89 16.87
N GLY A 48 -3.05 -34.10 17.83
CA GLY A 48 -4.48 -33.85 17.61
C GLY A 48 -4.77 -32.36 17.30
N PHE A 49 -4.12 -31.45 18.02
CA PHE A 49 -4.25 -30.03 17.80
C PHE A 49 -3.71 -29.59 16.41
N LEU A 50 -2.54 -30.11 16.00
CA LEU A 50 -1.98 -29.84 14.68
C LEU A 50 -2.82 -30.43 13.54
N ALA A 51 -3.40 -31.62 13.76
CA ALA A 51 -4.32 -32.26 12.81
C ALA A 51 -5.58 -31.37 12.60
N TRP A 52 -6.19 -30.90 13.71
CA TRP A 52 -7.31 -29.96 13.65
C TRP A 52 -6.96 -28.66 12.89
N ALA A 53 -5.81 -28.05 13.19
CA ALA A 53 -5.39 -26.82 12.52
C ALA A 53 -5.15 -27.02 11.01
N ARG A 54 -4.59 -28.18 10.65
CA ARG A 54 -4.38 -28.57 9.24
C ARG A 54 -5.71 -28.75 8.51
N ASP A 55 -6.65 -29.45 9.14
CA ASP A 55 -8.00 -29.70 8.60
C ASP A 55 -8.75 -28.38 8.36
N LEU A 56 -8.68 -27.45 9.32
CA LEU A 56 -9.25 -26.12 9.18
C LEU A 56 -8.60 -25.36 8.01
N GLY A 57 -7.27 -25.40 7.91
CA GLY A 57 -6.54 -24.76 6.80
C GLY A 57 -6.95 -25.32 5.45
N VAL A 58 -6.96 -26.64 5.28
CA VAL A 58 -7.37 -27.33 4.04
C VAL A 58 -8.81 -27.01 3.66
N THR A 59 -9.70 -26.88 4.65
CA THR A 59 -11.13 -26.61 4.40
C THR A 59 -11.41 -25.17 3.99
N HIS A 60 -10.64 -24.19 4.48
CA HIS A 60 -11.00 -22.77 4.37
C HIS A 60 -10.06 -21.90 3.51
N HIS A 61 -8.91 -22.41 3.04
CA HIS A 61 -7.88 -21.60 2.39
C HIS A 61 -8.28 -20.88 1.08
N GLU A 62 -9.34 -21.28 0.40
CA GLU A 62 -9.80 -20.61 -0.84
C GLU A 62 -11.00 -19.69 -0.60
N SER A 63 -11.73 -19.93 0.49
CA SER A 63 -13.02 -19.28 0.74
C SER A 63 -12.93 -17.78 1.02
N PRO A 64 -11.90 -17.26 1.71
CA PRO A 64 -11.80 -15.82 2.00
C PRO A 64 -11.74 -14.93 0.76
N PHE A 65 -11.27 -15.44 -0.36
CA PHE A 65 -11.24 -14.73 -1.64
C PHE A 65 -12.37 -15.15 -2.60
N GLY A 66 -13.34 -15.91 -2.11
CA GLY A 66 -14.50 -16.35 -2.86
C GLY A 66 -15.63 -15.32 -2.91
N ALA A 67 -16.78 -15.74 -3.44
CA ALA A 67 -17.97 -14.91 -3.56
C ALA A 67 -18.68 -14.63 -2.23
N ASP A 68 -18.58 -15.52 -1.26
CA ASP A 68 -19.06 -15.35 0.12
C ASP A 68 -17.91 -15.60 1.12
N PRO A 69 -17.09 -14.59 1.41
CA PRO A 69 -15.93 -14.74 2.27
C PRO A 69 -16.27 -14.80 3.77
N PHE A 70 -17.43 -14.24 4.17
CA PHE A 70 -17.72 -13.90 5.55
C PHE A 70 -17.70 -15.11 6.51
N PRO A 71 -18.37 -16.25 6.22
CA PRO A 71 -18.38 -17.37 7.14
C PRO A 71 -16.98 -17.92 7.43
N SER A 72 -16.11 -17.98 6.40
CA SER A 72 -14.74 -18.47 6.54
C SER A 72 -13.84 -17.44 7.24
N VAL A 73 -13.94 -16.17 6.89
CA VAL A 73 -13.20 -15.09 7.56
C VAL A 73 -13.55 -15.04 9.04
N ASP A 74 -14.83 -15.09 9.40
CA ASP A 74 -15.27 -15.08 10.80
C ASP A 74 -14.78 -16.31 11.55
N ARG A 75 -14.80 -17.49 10.91
CA ARG A 75 -14.28 -18.72 11.49
C ARG A 75 -12.78 -18.67 11.73
N ILE A 76 -11.99 -18.23 10.73
CA ILE A 76 -10.54 -18.11 10.83
C ILE A 76 -10.17 -17.08 11.89
N ARG A 77 -10.84 -15.92 11.90
CA ARG A 77 -10.64 -14.86 12.91
C ARG A 77 -10.90 -15.37 14.32
N ALA A 78 -11.97 -16.09 14.50
CA ALA A 78 -12.32 -16.68 15.79
C ALA A 78 -11.27 -17.68 16.30
N GLU A 79 -10.56 -18.36 15.42
CA GLU A 79 -9.52 -19.35 15.76
C GLU A 79 -8.09 -18.81 15.60
N GLN A 80 -7.91 -17.51 15.31
CA GLN A 80 -6.61 -16.94 14.97
C GLN A 80 -5.52 -17.27 16.00
N ASP A 81 -5.79 -17.11 17.29
CA ASP A 81 -4.80 -17.38 18.34
C ASP A 81 -4.40 -18.85 18.37
N ASN A 82 -5.36 -19.76 18.18
CA ASN A 82 -5.11 -21.19 18.10
C ASN A 82 -4.29 -21.54 16.85
N LEU A 83 -4.60 -20.93 15.71
CA LEU A 83 -3.86 -21.12 14.45
C LEU A 83 -2.42 -20.60 14.54
N VAL A 84 -2.21 -19.42 15.15
CA VAL A 84 -0.86 -18.88 15.41
C VAL A 84 -0.07 -19.81 16.33
N GLN A 85 -0.71 -20.39 17.36
CA GLN A 85 -0.06 -21.38 18.22
C GLN A 85 0.27 -22.68 17.46
N ALA A 86 -0.63 -23.14 16.58
CA ALA A 86 -0.38 -24.30 15.74
C ALA A 86 0.77 -24.06 14.76
N LEU A 87 0.86 -22.85 14.17
CA LEU A 87 1.96 -22.43 13.32
C LEU A 87 3.31 -22.49 14.06
N ARG A 88 3.37 -21.97 15.28
CA ARG A 88 4.58 -22.04 16.13
C ARG A 88 5.01 -23.48 16.39
N TYR A 89 4.06 -24.35 16.74
CA TYR A 89 4.35 -25.77 16.93
C TYR A 89 4.78 -26.47 15.63
N GLY A 90 4.14 -26.14 14.51
CA GLY A 90 4.51 -26.64 13.19
C GLY A 90 5.93 -26.28 12.79
N LEU A 91 6.30 -25.01 12.96
CA LEU A 91 7.66 -24.52 12.69
C LEU A 91 8.70 -25.20 13.59
N ALA A 92 8.44 -25.29 14.91
CA ALA A 92 9.35 -25.94 15.87
C ALA A 92 9.57 -27.44 15.59
N ARG A 93 8.59 -28.11 14.96
CA ARG A 93 8.66 -29.54 14.60
C ARG A 93 9.04 -29.80 13.15
N ALA A 94 9.29 -28.75 12.37
CA ALA A 94 9.48 -28.82 10.92
C ALA A 94 8.32 -29.56 10.19
N ASP A 95 7.08 -29.46 10.71
CA ASP A 95 5.89 -30.02 10.10
C ASP A 95 5.38 -29.13 8.97
N GLY A 96 5.90 -29.36 7.75
CA GLY A 96 5.56 -28.57 6.55
C GLY A 96 4.07 -28.57 6.22
N GLY A 97 3.35 -29.66 6.49
CA GLY A 97 1.91 -29.75 6.23
C GLY A 97 1.09 -28.83 7.14
N THR A 98 1.40 -28.81 8.44
CA THR A 98 0.75 -27.88 9.38
C THR A 98 1.11 -26.45 9.08
N VAL A 99 2.39 -26.16 8.79
CA VAL A 99 2.83 -24.79 8.45
C VAL A 99 2.14 -24.29 7.17
N ALA A 100 2.07 -25.10 6.12
CA ALA A 100 1.38 -24.71 4.88
C ALA A 100 -0.11 -24.42 5.15
N ALA A 101 -0.81 -25.32 5.86
CA ALA A 101 -2.23 -25.16 6.11
C ALA A 101 -2.58 -23.97 7.02
N THR A 102 -1.82 -23.76 8.10
CA THR A 102 -2.05 -22.63 9.01
C THR A 102 -1.65 -21.29 8.38
N CYS A 103 -0.54 -21.25 7.63
CA CYS A 103 -0.15 -20.06 6.92
C CYS A 103 -1.15 -19.67 5.82
N ALA A 104 -1.76 -20.63 5.11
CA ALA A 104 -2.75 -20.31 4.10
C ALA A 104 -3.88 -19.45 4.68
N VAL A 105 -4.59 -19.96 5.69
CA VAL A 105 -5.74 -19.25 6.29
C VAL A 105 -5.36 -18.03 7.10
N LEU A 106 -4.22 -18.03 7.79
CA LEU A 106 -3.72 -16.82 8.46
C LEU A 106 -3.28 -15.77 7.46
N GLY A 107 -2.66 -16.19 6.35
CA GLY A 107 -2.28 -15.31 5.26
C GLY A 107 -3.48 -14.64 4.59
N ASP A 108 -4.53 -15.41 4.34
CA ASP A 108 -5.81 -14.88 3.84
C ASP A 108 -6.39 -13.83 4.79
N LEU A 109 -6.50 -14.16 6.07
CA LEU A 109 -7.05 -13.25 7.08
C LEU A 109 -6.21 -11.98 7.20
N TRP A 110 -4.88 -12.11 7.31
CA TRP A 110 -3.99 -10.96 7.44
C TRP A 110 -3.93 -10.11 6.18
N THR A 111 -4.13 -10.71 5.00
CA THR A 111 -4.27 -9.97 3.74
C THR A 111 -5.55 -9.13 3.75
N ILE A 112 -6.69 -9.72 4.11
CA ILE A 112 -7.98 -9.02 4.19
C ILE A 112 -7.96 -7.93 5.27
N GLU A 113 -7.28 -8.15 6.39
CA GLU A 113 -7.15 -7.18 7.48
C GLU A 113 -6.02 -6.17 7.26
N SER A 114 -5.30 -6.23 6.12
CA SER A 114 -4.12 -5.42 5.81
C SER A 114 -3.02 -5.47 6.88
N ASN A 115 -2.94 -6.59 7.60
CA ASN A 115 -1.96 -6.83 8.65
C ASN A 115 -0.64 -7.37 8.06
N TYR A 116 -0.04 -6.58 7.20
CA TYR A 116 1.18 -6.96 6.47
C TYR A 116 2.38 -7.23 7.38
N GLN A 117 2.45 -6.58 8.54
CA GLN A 117 3.52 -6.80 9.50
C GLN A 117 3.55 -8.25 10.01
N ARG A 118 2.40 -8.80 10.41
CA ARG A 118 2.31 -10.22 10.83
C ARG A 118 2.66 -11.16 9.70
N LEU A 119 2.21 -10.85 8.50
CA LEU A 119 2.49 -11.63 7.31
C LEU A 119 4.01 -11.66 7.03
N MET A 120 4.69 -10.51 7.06
CA MET A 120 6.12 -10.40 6.81
C MET A 120 6.99 -11.00 7.92
N THR A 121 6.58 -10.89 9.18
CA THR A 121 7.32 -11.46 10.32
C THR A 121 7.47 -12.99 10.19
N SER A 122 6.47 -13.68 9.69
CA SER A 122 6.49 -15.15 9.50
C SER A 122 7.10 -15.59 8.15
N ALA A 123 7.30 -14.65 7.21
CA ALA A 123 7.62 -14.98 5.82
C ALA A 123 8.93 -15.75 5.63
N SER A 124 10.02 -15.32 6.27
CA SER A 124 11.35 -15.90 6.03
C SER A 124 11.47 -17.33 6.56
N GLU A 125 10.93 -17.61 7.75
CA GLU A 125 10.98 -18.92 8.37
C GLU A 125 10.06 -19.92 7.64
N THR A 126 8.85 -19.48 7.30
CA THR A 126 7.90 -20.25 6.50
C THR A 126 8.48 -20.57 5.11
N ALA A 127 9.03 -19.59 4.40
CA ALA A 127 9.63 -19.81 3.08
C ALA A 127 10.83 -20.76 3.13
N ARG A 128 11.66 -20.69 4.19
CA ARG A 128 12.78 -21.62 4.40
C ARG A 128 12.28 -23.06 4.57
N LEU A 129 11.28 -23.28 5.41
CA LEU A 129 10.72 -24.62 5.64
C LEU A 129 10.04 -25.16 4.36
N LEU A 130 9.15 -24.38 3.76
CA LEU A 130 8.36 -24.80 2.60
C LEU A 130 9.20 -24.96 1.33
N SER A 131 10.38 -24.34 1.23
CA SER A 131 11.30 -24.56 0.09
C SER A 131 11.79 -26.02 0.00
N HIS A 132 11.79 -26.75 1.10
CA HIS A 132 12.17 -28.17 1.17
C HIS A 132 10.98 -29.11 1.27
N PHE A 133 9.80 -28.58 1.56
CA PHE A 133 8.59 -29.38 1.70
C PHE A 133 8.12 -29.94 0.35
N ARG A 134 7.63 -31.16 0.37
CA ARG A 134 7.01 -31.84 -0.78
C ARG A 134 5.60 -32.27 -0.35
N PRO A 135 4.56 -31.47 -0.70
CA PRO A 135 3.20 -31.76 -0.27
C PRO A 135 2.69 -33.06 -0.91
N GLY A 136 1.96 -33.85 -0.12
CA GLY A 136 1.10 -34.88 -0.66
C GLY A 136 -0.10 -34.25 -1.40
N PRO A 137 -0.86 -35.05 -2.18
CA PRO A 137 -1.96 -34.53 -3.00
C PRO A 137 -2.94 -33.62 -2.24
N ASP A 138 -3.28 -34.01 -1.01
CA ASP A 138 -4.24 -33.28 -0.14
C ASP A 138 -3.72 -31.90 0.34
N LEU A 139 -2.42 -31.66 0.24
CA LEU A 139 -1.77 -30.44 0.72
C LEU A 139 -1.22 -29.55 -0.40
N VAL A 140 -1.35 -29.96 -1.67
CA VAL A 140 -0.83 -29.19 -2.80
C VAL A 140 -1.46 -27.80 -2.85
N GLU A 141 -2.79 -27.72 -2.80
CA GLU A 141 -3.48 -26.44 -3.00
C GLU A 141 -3.29 -25.50 -1.81
N VAL A 142 -3.37 -25.99 -0.59
CA VAL A 142 -3.10 -25.17 0.60
C VAL A 142 -1.65 -24.69 0.63
N THR A 143 -0.70 -25.48 0.12
CA THR A 143 0.70 -25.06 -0.05
C THR A 143 0.82 -23.99 -1.15
N ARG A 144 0.06 -24.16 -2.24
CA ARG A 144 -0.03 -23.14 -3.31
C ARG A 144 -0.54 -21.82 -2.76
N THR A 145 -1.63 -21.83 -2.00
CA THR A 145 -2.18 -20.61 -1.38
C THR A 145 -1.11 -19.89 -0.55
N THR A 146 -0.46 -20.60 0.36
CA THR A 146 0.61 -20.02 1.18
C THR A 146 1.73 -19.41 0.34
N LEU A 147 2.29 -20.19 -0.59
CA LEU A 147 3.42 -19.73 -1.40
C LEU A 147 3.04 -18.56 -2.32
N THR A 148 1.82 -18.56 -2.87
CA THR A 148 1.31 -17.46 -3.70
C THR A 148 1.17 -16.17 -2.90
N LEU A 149 0.51 -16.20 -1.74
CA LEU A 149 0.34 -15.03 -0.89
C LEU A 149 1.70 -14.46 -0.42
N TRP A 150 2.59 -15.33 0.11
CA TRP A 150 3.91 -14.90 0.57
C TRP A 150 4.76 -14.34 -0.57
N THR A 151 4.71 -14.96 -1.75
CA THR A 151 5.45 -14.46 -2.92
C THR A 151 4.90 -13.10 -3.36
N ALA A 152 3.58 -12.99 -3.51
CA ALA A 152 2.93 -11.75 -3.94
C ALA A 152 3.23 -10.58 -2.98
N HIS A 153 3.03 -10.78 -1.67
CA HIS A 153 3.29 -9.72 -0.68
C HIS A 153 4.78 -9.38 -0.56
N THR A 154 5.68 -10.38 -0.61
CA THR A 154 7.12 -10.11 -0.57
C THR A 154 7.57 -9.33 -1.81
N LEU A 155 7.09 -9.69 -3.00
CA LEU A 155 7.37 -8.94 -4.22
C LEU A 155 6.82 -7.52 -4.16
N LEU A 156 5.60 -7.36 -3.65
CA LEU A 156 4.94 -6.06 -3.52
C LEU A 156 5.69 -5.16 -2.53
N LEU A 157 6.05 -5.67 -1.34
CA LEU A 157 6.57 -4.87 -0.23
C LEU A 157 8.10 -4.77 -0.21
N GLN A 158 8.82 -5.80 -0.67
CA GLN A 158 10.28 -5.91 -0.55
C GLN A 158 11.00 -6.11 -1.90
N GLY A 159 10.26 -6.08 -3.02
CA GLY A 159 10.85 -6.31 -4.34
C GLY A 159 11.33 -7.76 -4.56
N PRO A 160 12.43 -8.00 -5.29
CA PRO A 160 12.82 -9.33 -5.77
C PRO A 160 13.32 -10.31 -4.70
N ARG A 161 13.04 -10.10 -3.42
CA ARG A 161 13.49 -10.98 -2.30
C ARG A 161 12.68 -12.29 -2.18
N ALA A 162 11.58 -12.44 -2.92
CA ALA A 162 10.67 -13.60 -2.86
C ALA A 162 11.17 -14.88 -3.55
N VAL A 163 12.46 -14.98 -3.93
CA VAL A 163 12.98 -16.06 -4.79
C VAL A 163 12.70 -17.46 -4.22
N ARG A 164 12.82 -17.65 -2.90
CA ARG A 164 12.61 -18.99 -2.29
C ARG A 164 11.18 -19.48 -2.42
N SER A 165 10.21 -18.63 -2.08
CA SER A 165 8.79 -18.95 -2.17
C SER A 165 8.35 -19.10 -3.63
N LEU A 166 8.85 -18.26 -4.54
CA LEU A 166 8.61 -18.38 -5.97
C LEU A 166 9.14 -19.71 -6.55
N VAL A 167 10.37 -20.09 -6.25
CA VAL A 167 10.94 -21.37 -6.69
C VAL A 167 10.17 -22.56 -6.11
N ALA A 168 9.72 -22.47 -4.86
CA ALA A 168 8.90 -23.51 -4.26
C ALA A 168 7.51 -23.60 -4.95
N LEU A 169 6.88 -22.46 -5.25
CA LEU A 169 5.62 -22.37 -5.98
C LEU A 169 5.72 -23.03 -7.38
N ARG A 170 6.78 -22.74 -8.14
CA ARG A 170 7.04 -23.30 -9.46
C ARG A 170 7.26 -24.82 -9.48
N ARG A 171 7.55 -25.43 -8.34
CA ARG A 171 7.71 -26.87 -8.21
C ARG A 171 6.41 -27.63 -7.95
N LEU A 172 5.34 -26.92 -7.62
CA LEU A 172 4.03 -27.55 -7.45
C LEU A 172 3.45 -27.99 -8.78
N PRO A 173 2.64 -29.06 -8.80
CA PRO A 173 1.94 -29.49 -10.00
C PRO A 173 1.15 -28.31 -10.61
N PRO A 174 1.10 -28.19 -11.95
CA PRO A 174 0.27 -27.18 -12.60
C PRO A 174 -1.21 -27.40 -12.26
N ALA A 175 -1.96 -26.29 -12.16
CA ALA A 175 -3.40 -26.31 -11.92
C ALA A 175 -4.09 -25.28 -12.84
N PRO A 176 -5.34 -25.54 -13.27
CA PRO A 176 -6.09 -24.56 -14.07
C PRO A 176 -6.30 -23.28 -13.25
N PRO A 177 -6.27 -22.07 -13.85
CA PRO A 177 -6.40 -20.79 -13.13
C PRO A 177 -7.87 -20.43 -12.85
N ASP A 178 -8.64 -21.37 -12.32
CA ASP A 178 -10.08 -21.27 -12.05
C ASP A 178 -10.40 -20.65 -10.69
N THR A 179 -9.39 -20.49 -9.82
CA THR A 179 -9.46 -19.72 -8.57
C THR A 179 -8.51 -18.52 -8.60
N LEU A 180 -8.78 -17.52 -7.74
CA LEU A 180 -7.92 -16.34 -7.65
C LEU A 180 -6.47 -16.68 -7.33
N ILE A 181 -6.24 -17.56 -6.37
CA ILE A 181 -4.91 -17.98 -5.93
C ILE A 181 -4.14 -18.63 -7.09
N ARG A 182 -4.79 -19.50 -7.85
CA ARG A 182 -4.18 -20.15 -9.02
C ARG A 182 -3.89 -19.16 -10.15
N ALA A 183 -4.79 -18.20 -10.36
CA ALA A 183 -4.59 -17.12 -11.33
C ALA A 183 -3.41 -16.21 -10.95
N ILE A 184 -3.31 -15.81 -9.66
CA ILE A 184 -2.15 -15.05 -9.16
C ILE A 184 -0.86 -15.87 -9.32
N ALA A 185 -0.89 -17.19 -9.05
CA ALA A 185 0.27 -18.06 -9.24
C ALA A 185 0.77 -18.05 -10.68
N VAL A 186 -0.13 -18.04 -11.67
CA VAL A 186 0.22 -17.91 -13.10
C VAL A 186 0.90 -16.57 -13.38
N VAL A 187 0.37 -15.46 -12.83
CA VAL A 187 0.98 -14.13 -13.01
C VAL A 187 2.36 -14.05 -12.35
N LEU A 188 2.54 -14.66 -11.18
CA LEU A 188 3.83 -14.73 -10.48
C LEU A 188 4.87 -15.61 -11.19
N ASP A 189 4.45 -16.49 -12.10
CA ASP A 189 5.36 -17.32 -12.90
C ASP A 189 6.07 -16.54 -14.01
N VAL A 190 5.60 -15.37 -14.36
CA VAL A 190 6.28 -14.45 -15.29
C VAL A 190 7.67 -14.11 -14.75
N ALA A 191 8.65 -14.15 -15.62
CA ALA A 191 10.03 -13.83 -15.23
C ALA A 191 10.13 -12.39 -14.70
N PRO A 192 10.86 -12.16 -13.60
CA PRO A 192 11.07 -10.80 -13.08
C PRO A 192 11.65 -9.90 -14.17
N GLY A 193 10.94 -8.78 -14.43
CA GLY A 193 11.34 -7.81 -15.46
C GLY A 193 10.75 -8.04 -16.85
N ASP A 194 10.11 -9.16 -17.12
CA ASP A 194 9.40 -9.38 -18.39
C ASP A 194 8.01 -8.70 -18.37
N ARG A 195 8.04 -7.39 -18.54
CA ARG A 195 6.82 -6.57 -18.60
C ARG A 195 5.93 -6.94 -19.80
N SER A 196 6.54 -7.35 -20.93
CA SER A 196 5.78 -7.70 -22.12
C SER A 196 4.88 -8.91 -21.89
N ALA A 197 5.42 -9.95 -21.25
CA ALA A 197 4.62 -11.11 -20.85
C ALA A 197 3.52 -10.74 -19.85
N LEU A 198 3.80 -9.84 -18.89
CA LEU A 198 2.80 -9.39 -17.93
C LEU A 198 1.66 -8.59 -18.59
N TYR A 199 1.98 -7.70 -19.54
CA TYR A 199 0.97 -6.98 -20.33
C TYR A 199 0.11 -7.95 -21.15
N ALA A 200 0.73 -8.97 -21.76
CA ALA A 200 0.00 -10.00 -22.50
C ALA A 200 -0.97 -10.81 -21.62
N LEU A 201 -0.61 -11.07 -20.35
CA LEU A 201 -1.52 -11.70 -19.38
C LEU A 201 -2.71 -10.79 -19.03
N GLY A 202 -2.56 -9.47 -19.08
CA GLY A 202 -3.66 -8.52 -18.93
C GLY A 202 -4.73 -8.62 -20.01
N ASP A 203 -4.39 -9.18 -21.17
CA ASP A 203 -5.31 -9.47 -22.29
C ASP A 203 -5.66 -10.97 -22.42
N SER A 204 -5.39 -11.78 -21.39
CA SER A 204 -5.66 -13.23 -21.36
C SER A 204 -7.16 -13.53 -21.50
N ASP A 205 -7.47 -14.64 -22.20
CA ASP A 205 -8.85 -15.20 -22.29
C ASP A 205 -9.32 -15.79 -20.95
N GLU A 206 -8.39 -16.04 -20.01
CA GLU A 206 -8.68 -16.50 -18.64
C GLU A 206 -9.01 -15.28 -17.75
N PRO A 207 -10.29 -15.03 -17.38
CA PRO A 207 -10.69 -13.77 -16.76
C PRO A 207 -9.97 -13.46 -15.45
N LEU A 208 -9.72 -14.48 -14.59
CA LEU A 208 -9.04 -14.27 -13.32
C LEU A 208 -7.56 -13.95 -13.50
N VAL A 209 -6.91 -14.54 -14.51
CA VAL A 209 -5.52 -14.21 -14.87
C VAL A 209 -5.45 -12.76 -15.37
N ALA A 210 -6.36 -12.40 -16.28
CA ALA A 210 -6.45 -11.04 -16.79
C ALA A 210 -6.68 -10.02 -15.64
N ALA A 211 -7.58 -10.31 -14.69
CA ALA A 211 -7.84 -9.44 -13.54
C ALA A 211 -6.60 -9.29 -12.65
N ALA A 212 -5.95 -10.40 -12.29
CA ALA A 212 -4.74 -10.37 -11.45
C ALA A 212 -3.59 -9.63 -12.13
N ALA A 213 -3.37 -9.87 -13.43
CA ALA A 213 -2.36 -9.17 -14.22
C ALA A 213 -2.65 -7.67 -14.33
N ASN A 214 -3.90 -7.28 -14.66
CA ASN A 214 -4.31 -5.87 -14.78
C ASN A 214 -4.17 -5.12 -13.46
N GLY A 215 -4.40 -5.76 -12.30
CA GLY A 215 -4.11 -5.17 -11.00
C GLY A 215 -2.64 -4.71 -10.88
N ILE A 216 -1.68 -5.56 -11.27
CA ILE A 216 -0.25 -5.25 -11.23
C ILE A 216 0.15 -4.28 -12.36
N VAL A 217 -0.34 -4.52 -13.57
CA VAL A 217 -0.06 -3.70 -14.77
C VAL A 217 -0.47 -2.24 -14.56
N SER A 218 -1.54 -1.98 -13.79
CA SER A 218 -1.95 -0.61 -13.48
C SER A 218 -0.86 0.19 -12.77
N TYR A 219 -0.08 -0.42 -11.88
CA TYR A 219 1.06 0.23 -11.23
C TYR A 219 2.25 0.45 -12.17
N PHE A 220 2.48 -0.45 -13.12
CA PHE A 220 3.54 -0.25 -14.10
C PHE A 220 3.23 0.92 -15.05
N TRP A 221 1.98 1.02 -15.54
CA TRP A 221 1.57 2.16 -16.36
C TRP A 221 1.66 3.49 -15.59
N GLU A 222 1.25 3.51 -14.32
CA GLU A 222 1.40 4.70 -13.48
C GLU A 222 2.88 5.10 -13.33
N ASN A 223 3.77 4.13 -13.06
CA ASN A 223 5.21 4.38 -12.97
C ASN A 223 5.83 4.87 -14.31
N GLU A 224 5.22 4.52 -15.43
CA GLU A 224 5.60 5.03 -16.76
C GLU A 224 4.99 6.41 -17.06
N GLY A 225 4.12 6.91 -16.17
CA GLY A 225 3.41 8.17 -16.33
C GLY A 225 2.18 8.10 -17.23
N ASP A 226 1.76 6.90 -17.66
CA ASP A 226 0.55 6.68 -18.45
C ASP A 226 -0.64 6.33 -17.54
N LEU A 227 -1.23 7.37 -16.95
CA LEU A 227 -2.36 7.23 -16.03
C LEU A 227 -3.65 6.75 -16.72
N GLU A 228 -3.84 7.02 -18.00
CA GLU A 228 -5.03 6.55 -18.74
C GLU A 228 -4.96 5.04 -18.96
N SER A 229 -3.80 4.51 -19.35
CA SER A 229 -3.59 3.06 -19.44
C SER A 229 -3.66 2.39 -18.07
N ALA A 230 -3.16 3.03 -17.00
CA ALA A 230 -3.30 2.55 -15.63
C ALA A 230 -4.78 2.44 -15.21
N LEU A 231 -5.57 3.49 -15.46
CA LEU A 231 -7.03 3.49 -15.20
C LEU A 231 -7.77 2.43 -16.02
N LYS A 232 -7.40 2.25 -17.29
CA LYS A 232 -7.99 1.22 -18.15
C LYS A 232 -7.73 -0.18 -17.59
N ALA A 233 -6.50 -0.45 -17.14
CA ALA A 233 -6.15 -1.72 -16.51
C ALA A 233 -6.94 -1.93 -15.21
N ALA A 234 -7.00 -0.94 -14.32
CA ALA A 234 -7.75 -1.05 -13.08
C ALA A 234 -9.26 -1.27 -13.29
N ARG A 235 -9.87 -0.63 -14.30
CA ARG A 235 -11.27 -0.86 -14.68
C ARG A 235 -11.49 -2.26 -15.24
N ARG A 236 -10.59 -2.77 -16.08
CA ARG A 236 -10.67 -4.17 -16.56
C ARG A 236 -10.60 -5.18 -15.42
N MET A 237 -9.78 -4.93 -14.40
CA MET A 237 -9.79 -5.73 -13.18
C MET A 237 -11.16 -5.67 -12.51
N LEU A 238 -11.74 -4.47 -12.33
CA LEU A 238 -13.04 -4.27 -11.68
C LEU A 238 -14.14 -5.04 -12.38
N ASP A 239 -14.25 -4.94 -13.71
CA ASP A 239 -15.28 -5.61 -14.52
C ASP A 239 -15.31 -7.13 -14.27
N VAL A 240 -14.13 -7.75 -14.17
CA VAL A 240 -14.02 -9.19 -13.92
C VAL A 240 -14.43 -9.54 -12.50
N VAL A 241 -13.91 -8.80 -11.50
CA VAL A 241 -14.15 -9.14 -10.09
C VAL A 241 -15.59 -8.84 -9.66
N GLU A 242 -16.27 -7.87 -10.28
CA GLU A 242 -17.71 -7.63 -10.13
C GLU A 242 -18.53 -8.80 -10.70
N THR A 243 -18.24 -9.21 -11.94
CA THR A 243 -18.92 -10.34 -12.60
C THR A 243 -18.77 -11.63 -11.78
N ARG A 244 -17.62 -11.86 -11.16
CA ARG A 244 -17.32 -13.02 -10.32
C ARG A 244 -17.74 -12.85 -8.86
N LYS A 245 -18.24 -11.67 -8.47
CA LYS A 245 -18.64 -11.30 -7.09
C LYS A 245 -17.53 -11.49 -6.05
N LEU A 246 -16.29 -11.19 -6.40
CA LEU A 246 -15.14 -11.31 -5.52
C LEU A 246 -15.01 -10.06 -4.66
N LEU A 247 -15.73 -10.00 -3.55
CA LEU A 247 -15.97 -8.79 -2.75
C LEU A 247 -14.69 -8.08 -2.29
N TYR A 248 -13.71 -8.84 -1.78
CA TYR A 248 -12.43 -8.24 -1.36
C TYR A 248 -11.68 -7.59 -2.53
N LEU A 249 -11.63 -8.28 -3.68
CA LEU A 249 -10.97 -7.73 -4.86
C LEU A 249 -11.72 -6.58 -5.50
N GLN A 250 -13.05 -6.52 -5.37
CA GLN A 250 -13.81 -5.33 -5.76
C GLN A 250 -13.34 -4.12 -4.93
N ALA A 251 -13.17 -4.29 -3.61
CA ALA A 251 -12.63 -3.23 -2.76
C ALA A 251 -11.22 -2.80 -3.21
N VAL A 252 -10.34 -3.75 -3.53
CA VAL A 252 -8.99 -3.47 -4.05
C VAL A 252 -9.05 -2.70 -5.39
N ALA A 253 -9.89 -3.14 -6.32
CA ALA A 253 -10.02 -2.50 -7.64
C ALA A 253 -10.60 -1.08 -7.54
N HIS A 254 -11.66 -0.89 -6.75
CA HIS A 254 -12.24 0.43 -6.49
C HIS A 254 -11.23 1.38 -5.83
N SER A 255 -10.50 0.92 -4.81
CA SER A 255 -9.43 1.72 -4.17
C SER A 255 -8.37 2.12 -5.19
N ARG A 256 -7.94 1.18 -6.04
CA ARG A 256 -6.96 1.47 -7.09
C ARG A 256 -7.45 2.50 -8.11
N ILE A 257 -8.69 2.39 -8.57
CA ILE A 257 -9.30 3.38 -9.47
C ILE A 257 -9.37 4.75 -8.79
N SER A 258 -9.71 4.80 -7.50
CA SER A 258 -9.80 6.04 -6.74
C SER A 258 -8.46 6.76 -6.64
N GLU A 259 -7.38 6.03 -6.33
CA GLU A 259 -6.02 6.56 -6.32
C GLU A 259 -5.66 7.21 -7.67
N LEU A 260 -5.89 6.49 -8.76
CA LEU A 260 -5.61 6.98 -10.11
C LEU A 260 -6.50 8.16 -10.50
N CYS A 261 -7.78 8.16 -10.11
CA CYS A 261 -8.68 9.27 -10.33
C CYS A 261 -8.21 10.55 -9.62
N LEU A 262 -7.68 10.43 -8.38
CA LEU A 262 -7.09 11.57 -7.67
C LEU A 262 -5.86 12.13 -8.40
N GLN A 263 -5.02 11.26 -8.99
CA GLN A 263 -3.84 11.69 -9.77
C GLN A 263 -4.20 12.44 -11.05
N VAL A 264 -5.40 12.22 -11.61
CA VAL A 264 -5.92 12.94 -12.78
C VAL A 264 -6.95 14.02 -12.43
N GLU A 265 -7.06 14.39 -11.16
CA GLU A 265 -7.97 15.42 -10.63
C GLU A 265 -9.46 15.13 -10.90
N ARG A 266 -9.87 13.84 -10.82
CA ARG A 266 -11.26 13.37 -10.93
C ARG A 266 -11.82 13.02 -9.54
N GLY A 267 -11.84 13.96 -8.61
CA GLY A 267 -12.25 13.77 -7.22
C GLY A 267 -13.66 13.19 -7.05
N ASP A 268 -14.63 13.60 -7.88
CA ASP A 268 -16.01 13.05 -7.84
C ASP A 268 -16.06 11.57 -8.22
N GLU A 269 -15.26 11.15 -9.19
CA GLU A 269 -15.16 9.75 -9.60
C GLU A 269 -14.48 8.94 -8.49
N ALA A 270 -13.38 9.43 -7.92
CA ALA A 270 -12.70 8.82 -6.79
C ALA A 270 -13.66 8.61 -5.62
N ARG A 271 -14.42 9.65 -5.23
CA ARG A 271 -15.40 9.59 -4.14
C ARG A 271 -16.45 8.51 -4.35
N ARG A 272 -17.00 8.37 -5.56
CA ARG A 272 -18.00 7.33 -5.86
C ARG A 272 -17.43 5.93 -5.64
N HIS A 273 -16.22 5.66 -6.11
CA HIS A 273 -15.57 4.37 -5.92
C HIS A 273 -15.25 4.09 -4.45
N LEU A 274 -14.78 5.09 -3.70
CA LEU A 274 -14.48 4.96 -2.27
C LEU A 274 -15.73 4.65 -1.44
N LEU A 275 -16.84 5.34 -1.70
CA LEU A 275 -18.11 5.08 -1.01
C LEU A 275 -18.66 3.68 -1.30
N ALA A 276 -18.40 3.13 -2.48
CA ALA A 276 -18.85 1.79 -2.85
C ALA A 276 -18.19 0.68 -2.04
N VAL A 277 -16.95 0.89 -1.54
CA VAL A 277 -16.19 -0.15 -0.82
C VAL A 277 -16.41 -0.13 0.69
N LEU A 278 -16.84 0.97 1.28
CA LEU A 278 -17.00 1.11 2.74
C LEU A 278 -17.79 -0.05 3.37
N PRO A 279 -19.01 -0.40 2.90
CA PRO A 279 -19.79 -1.45 3.54
C PRO A 279 -19.13 -2.83 3.49
N VAL A 280 -18.34 -3.10 2.44
CA VAL A 280 -17.61 -4.37 2.28
C VAL A 280 -16.46 -4.45 3.29
N LEU A 281 -15.66 -3.38 3.39
CA LEU A 281 -14.52 -3.34 4.31
C LEU A 281 -14.98 -3.35 5.77
N GLU A 282 -16.08 -2.65 6.11
CA GLU A 282 -16.68 -2.69 7.44
C GLU A 282 -17.07 -4.12 7.82
N ARG A 283 -17.77 -4.83 6.93
CA ARG A 283 -18.19 -6.21 7.19
C ARG A 283 -17.02 -7.19 7.24
N LEU A 284 -15.98 -6.98 6.45
CA LEU A 284 -14.74 -7.78 6.52
C LEU A 284 -13.91 -7.49 7.78
N GLY A 285 -14.18 -6.38 8.48
CA GLY A 285 -13.37 -5.93 9.61
C GLY A 285 -11.97 -5.46 9.21
N ALA A 286 -11.81 -5.00 7.97
CA ALA A 286 -10.56 -4.52 7.38
C ALA A 286 -10.26 -3.09 7.84
N ARG A 287 -9.94 -2.92 9.13
CA ARG A 287 -9.83 -1.59 9.78
C ARG A 287 -8.80 -0.69 9.14
N SER A 288 -7.62 -1.21 8.81
CA SER A 288 -6.57 -0.41 8.17
C SER A 288 -6.99 0.09 6.79
N ASP A 289 -7.69 -0.74 6.01
CA ASP A 289 -8.22 -0.33 4.71
C ASP A 289 -9.37 0.67 4.85
N LEU A 290 -10.22 0.53 5.88
CA LEU A 290 -11.26 1.50 6.20
C LEU A 290 -10.69 2.89 6.48
N ASP A 291 -9.64 2.96 7.30
CA ASP A 291 -8.98 4.23 7.60
C ASP A 291 -8.29 4.80 6.36
N GLY A 292 -7.69 3.95 5.53
CA GLY A 292 -7.17 4.34 4.22
C GLY A 292 -8.25 4.92 3.31
N VAL A 293 -9.41 4.25 3.18
CA VAL A 293 -10.54 4.73 2.37
C VAL A 293 -11.11 6.05 2.92
N ARG A 294 -11.27 6.19 4.23
CA ARG A 294 -11.71 7.44 4.86
C ARG A 294 -10.73 8.57 4.56
N TRP A 295 -9.44 8.30 4.65
CA TRP A 295 -8.40 9.27 4.30
C TRP A 295 -8.46 9.66 2.81
N TRP A 296 -8.64 8.70 1.89
CA TRP A 296 -8.86 9.00 0.47
C TRP A 296 -10.15 9.80 0.22
N LEU A 297 -11.21 9.58 1.03
CA LEU A 297 -12.42 10.41 1.01
C LEU A 297 -12.13 11.85 1.43
N VAL A 298 -11.27 12.08 2.42
CA VAL A 298 -10.81 13.45 2.76
C VAL A 298 -10.19 14.10 1.53
N LEU A 299 -9.23 13.44 0.88
CA LEU A 299 -8.53 14.00 -0.26
C LEU A 299 -9.44 14.24 -1.46
N SER A 300 -10.35 13.30 -1.75
CA SER A 300 -11.30 13.45 -2.85
C SER A 300 -12.29 14.61 -2.63
N ASN A 301 -12.74 14.82 -1.40
CA ASN A 301 -13.60 15.95 -1.05
C ASN A 301 -12.84 17.29 -1.11
N LEU A 302 -11.60 17.34 -0.65
CA LEU A 302 -10.75 18.53 -0.81
C LEU A 302 -10.53 18.88 -2.29
N GLN A 303 -10.35 17.87 -3.14
CA GLN A 303 -10.13 18.08 -4.57
C GLN A 303 -11.34 18.71 -5.27
N VAL A 304 -12.56 18.41 -4.82
CA VAL A 304 -13.80 19.02 -5.35
C VAL A 304 -14.25 20.25 -4.57
N GLY A 305 -13.50 20.66 -3.53
CA GLY A 305 -13.80 21.84 -2.73
C GLY A 305 -14.85 21.63 -1.63
N ALA A 306 -15.23 20.38 -1.35
CA ALA A 306 -16.17 20.01 -0.28
C ALA A 306 -15.43 19.89 1.07
N VAL A 307 -15.02 21.04 1.62
CA VAL A 307 -14.11 21.09 2.78
C VAL A 307 -14.75 20.56 4.06
N ASP A 308 -16.04 20.81 4.27
CA ASP A 308 -16.76 20.36 5.48
C ASP A 308 -16.92 18.83 5.48
N GLU A 309 -17.20 18.23 4.32
CA GLU A 309 -17.23 16.78 4.14
C GLU A 309 -15.85 16.16 4.31
N ALA A 310 -14.79 16.84 3.87
CA ALA A 310 -13.43 16.38 4.11
C ALA A 310 -13.11 16.32 5.61
N GLU A 311 -13.49 17.33 6.38
CA GLU A 311 -13.32 17.35 7.84
C GLU A 311 -14.13 16.24 8.51
N HIS A 312 -15.40 16.07 8.11
CA HIS A 312 -16.26 14.99 8.61
C HIS A 312 -15.64 13.61 8.44
N TRP A 313 -15.05 13.31 7.27
CA TRP A 313 -14.37 12.04 7.06
C TRP A 313 -13.08 11.91 7.88
N LEU A 314 -12.34 13.00 8.05
CA LEU A 314 -11.11 13.00 8.85
C LEU A 314 -11.38 12.72 10.35
N GLU A 315 -12.52 13.16 10.87
CA GLU A 315 -12.95 12.88 12.24
C GLU A 315 -13.26 11.40 12.48
N GLN A 316 -13.58 10.65 11.41
CA GLN A 316 -13.87 9.21 11.48
C GLN A 316 -12.63 8.32 11.34
N VAL A 317 -11.48 8.88 11.00
CA VAL A 317 -10.21 8.14 10.97
C VAL A 317 -9.77 7.83 12.40
N GLU A 318 -9.54 6.56 12.71
CA GLU A 318 -9.07 6.16 14.04
C GLU A 318 -7.69 6.80 14.34
N PRO A 319 -7.44 7.15 15.62
CA PRO A 319 -6.11 7.62 16.03
C PRO A 319 -5.02 6.60 15.66
N PRO A 320 -3.79 7.06 15.33
CA PRO A 320 -2.69 6.17 14.97
C PRO A 320 -2.48 5.10 16.02
N ARG A 321 -2.26 3.87 15.56
CA ARG A 321 -1.91 2.75 16.43
C ARG A 321 -0.46 2.86 16.88
N ALA A 322 -0.15 2.23 18.02
CA ALA A 322 1.22 2.20 18.54
C ALA A 322 2.22 1.49 17.60
N ASP A 323 1.72 0.65 16.69
CA ASP A 323 2.49 -0.11 15.71
C ASP A 323 2.60 0.56 14.33
N ASP A 324 1.84 1.62 14.07
CA ASP A 324 1.96 2.49 12.87
C ASP A 324 1.78 3.97 13.22
N PRO A 325 2.68 4.56 14.01
CA PRO A 325 2.53 5.95 14.45
C PRO A 325 2.85 6.96 13.34
N VAL A 326 3.60 6.57 12.31
CA VAL A 326 4.19 7.50 11.36
C VAL A 326 3.31 7.71 10.14
N GLY A 327 2.83 6.65 9.49
CA GLY A 327 2.02 6.74 8.29
C GLY A 327 0.70 7.49 8.55
N THR A 328 -0.12 6.97 9.44
CA THR A 328 -1.43 7.55 9.76
C THR A 328 -1.32 8.96 10.36
N LEU A 329 -0.32 9.20 11.23
CA LEU A 329 -0.13 10.51 11.85
C LEU A 329 0.27 11.57 10.81
N THR A 330 1.20 11.22 9.92
CA THR A 330 1.72 12.16 8.92
C THR A 330 0.68 12.49 7.86
N TYR A 331 -0.03 11.49 7.37
CA TYR A 331 -1.12 11.69 6.43
C TYR A 331 -2.29 12.43 7.06
N GLY A 332 -2.62 12.13 8.32
CA GLY A 332 -3.63 12.87 9.08
C GLY A 332 -3.25 14.34 9.29
N LEU A 333 -1.98 14.65 9.54
CA LEU A 333 -1.49 16.04 9.62
C LEU A 333 -1.56 16.76 8.29
N GLY A 334 -1.18 16.09 7.18
CA GLY A 334 -1.26 16.65 5.83
C GLY A 334 -2.70 16.97 5.44
N ALA A 335 -3.63 16.05 5.67
CA ALA A 335 -5.06 16.28 5.40
C ALA A 335 -5.62 17.45 6.21
N ARG A 336 -5.30 17.55 7.52
CA ARG A 336 -5.69 18.69 8.36
C ARG A 336 -5.06 20.00 7.89
N ALA A 337 -3.80 19.95 7.45
CA ALA A 337 -3.13 21.12 6.89
C ALA A 337 -3.85 21.63 5.64
N GLU A 338 -4.23 20.74 4.72
CA GLU A 338 -4.96 21.12 3.51
C GLU A 338 -6.38 21.66 3.81
N ILE A 339 -7.10 21.08 4.80
CA ILE A 339 -8.38 21.61 5.26
C ILE A 339 -8.21 23.05 5.77
N LEU A 340 -7.21 23.31 6.61
CA LEU A 340 -6.93 24.65 7.14
C LEU A 340 -6.55 25.62 6.01
N LEU A 341 -5.70 25.20 5.08
CA LEU A 341 -5.33 26.01 3.91
C LEU A 341 -6.53 26.32 3.01
N ALA A 342 -7.44 25.34 2.81
CA ALA A 342 -8.66 25.55 2.05
C ALA A 342 -9.63 26.52 2.74
N ARG A 343 -9.64 26.58 4.08
CA ARG A 343 -10.40 27.55 4.87
C ARG A 343 -9.75 28.93 5.00
N GLY A 344 -8.51 29.09 4.48
CA GLY A 344 -7.75 30.33 4.59
C GLY A 344 -6.99 30.49 5.90
N GLU A 345 -6.96 29.47 6.76
CA GLU A 345 -6.18 29.44 8.01
C GLU A 345 -4.70 29.12 7.72
N VAL A 346 -4.06 29.99 6.95
CA VAL A 346 -2.75 29.75 6.34
C VAL A 346 -1.68 29.37 7.35
N GLU A 347 -1.50 30.17 8.40
CA GLU A 347 -0.41 29.96 9.36
C GLU A 347 -0.58 28.63 10.13
N ALA A 348 -1.82 28.22 10.42
CA ALA A 348 -2.11 26.95 11.07
C ALA A 348 -1.80 25.77 10.13
N GLY A 349 -2.25 25.83 8.87
CA GLY A 349 -1.97 24.79 7.88
C GLY A 349 -0.48 24.61 7.62
N LEU A 350 0.25 25.71 7.44
CA LEU A 350 1.71 25.68 7.22
C LEU A 350 2.49 25.13 8.44
N ARG A 351 2.02 25.39 9.67
CA ARG A 351 2.63 24.78 10.87
C ARG A 351 2.45 23.27 10.88
N LEU A 352 1.28 22.75 10.47
CA LEU A 352 1.04 21.30 10.43
C LEU A 352 1.91 20.62 9.37
N TRP A 353 2.11 21.23 8.21
CA TRP A 353 3.01 20.70 7.21
C TRP A 353 4.46 20.59 7.71
N ARG A 354 4.99 21.60 8.39
CA ARG A 354 6.33 21.53 8.99
C ARG A 354 6.42 20.41 10.03
N ARG A 355 5.40 20.30 10.91
CA ARG A 355 5.35 19.21 11.89
C ARG A 355 5.31 17.83 11.26
N ALA A 356 4.63 17.68 10.11
CA ALA A 356 4.61 16.41 9.38
C ALA A 356 6.01 16.03 8.87
N VAL A 357 6.78 16.99 8.35
CA VAL A 357 8.19 16.76 7.98
C VAL A 357 9.03 16.33 9.18
N ASP A 358 8.97 17.08 10.28
CA ASP A 358 9.73 16.79 11.50
C ASP A 358 9.49 15.37 12.02
N LEU A 359 8.24 14.91 11.99
CA LEU A 359 7.87 13.56 12.44
C LEU A 359 8.45 12.47 11.53
N LEU A 360 8.43 12.67 10.22
CA LEU A 360 8.99 11.70 9.25
C LEU A 360 10.51 11.61 9.32
N GLU A 361 11.19 12.70 9.53
CA GLU A 361 12.65 12.72 9.63
C GLU A 361 13.17 12.03 10.88
N HIS A 362 12.38 12.03 11.95
CA HIS A 362 12.74 11.44 13.25
C HIS A 362 12.06 10.09 13.52
N ALA A 363 11.43 9.49 12.50
CA ALA A 363 10.79 8.19 12.65
C ALA A 363 11.82 7.09 12.95
N PRO A 364 11.63 6.30 14.04
CA PRO A 364 12.64 5.34 14.50
C PRO A 364 12.78 4.11 13.61
N ASP A 365 11.76 3.77 12.82
CA ASP A 365 11.73 2.55 12.02
C ASP A 365 11.47 2.81 10.54
N PRO A 366 12.12 2.03 9.64
CA PRO A 366 11.84 2.08 8.22
C PRO A 366 10.39 1.64 7.96
N ILE A 367 9.59 2.52 7.35
CA ILE A 367 8.24 2.18 6.90
C ILE A 367 8.36 1.01 5.91
N PHE A 368 7.62 -0.07 6.15
CA PHE A 368 7.63 -1.31 5.36
C PHE A 368 8.97 -2.08 5.30
N GLY A 369 9.86 -1.92 6.27
CA GLY A 369 11.12 -2.68 6.33
C GLY A 369 12.11 -2.37 5.20
N MET A 370 11.97 -1.23 4.52
CA MET A 370 12.95 -0.75 3.54
C MET A 370 14.12 -0.10 4.26
N GLU A 371 15.33 -0.63 4.06
CA GLU A 371 16.60 -0.05 4.54
C GLU A 371 16.98 1.20 3.71
N LEU A 372 16.12 2.22 3.70
CA LEU A 372 16.41 3.53 3.12
C LEU A 372 16.66 4.53 4.23
N ASP A 373 17.59 5.46 4.00
CA ASP A 373 17.73 6.64 4.85
C ASP A 373 16.34 7.30 5.03
N PRO A 374 15.88 7.58 6.27
CA PRO A 374 14.58 8.20 6.52
C PRO A 374 14.29 9.43 5.65
N GLY A 375 15.32 10.24 5.37
CA GLY A 375 15.21 11.39 4.48
C GLY A 375 15.05 11.08 3.00
N GLN A 376 15.23 9.83 2.58
CA GLN A 376 15.09 9.36 1.19
C GLN A 376 13.85 8.48 0.97
N GLN A 377 13.07 8.24 2.00
CA GLN A 377 11.84 7.49 1.85
C GLN A 377 10.84 8.26 0.96
N PRO A 378 10.08 7.55 0.08
CA PRO A 378 9.17 8.19 -0.87
C PRO A 378 8.18 9.16 -0.24
N TRP A 379 7.58 8.77 0.88
CA TRP A 379 6.63 9.60 1.62
C TRP A 379 7.27 10.84 2.22
N THR A 380 8.49 10.72 2.74
CA THR A 380 9.24 11.87 3.27
C THR A 380 9.52 12.88 2.16
N LEU A 381 9.94 12.41 0.99
CA LEU A 381 10.17 13.28 -0.17
C LEU A 381 8.88 13.93 -0.66
N GLU A 382 7.76 13.20 -0.69
CA GLU A 382 6.46 13.76 -1.05
C GLU A 382 6.04 14.85 -0.08
N VAL A 383 6.07 14.59 1.23
CA VAL A 383 5.67 15.56 2.26
C VAL A 383 6.59 16.78 2.27
N LYS A 384 7.90 16.62 2.05
CA LYS A 384 8.84 17.73 1.88
C LYS A 384 8.46 18.60 0.67
N ALA A 385 8.18 17.98 -0.47
CA ALA A 385 7.77 18.70 -1.68
C ALA A 385 6.48 19.51 -1.45
N VAL A 386 5.43 18.87 -0.90
CA VAL A 386 4.16 19.54 -0.59
C VAL A 386 4.38 20.69 0.39
N THR A 387 5.16 20.49 1.44
CA THR A 387 5.46 21.53 2.44
C THR A 387 6.09 22.75 1.78
N VAL A 388 7.08 22.55 0.91
CA VAL A 388 7.73 23.66 0.20
C VAL A 388 6.78 24.36 -0.77
N VAL A 389 5.98 23.61 -1.53
CA VAL A 389 4.96 24.17 -2.43
C VAL A 389 3.96 25.03 -1.65
N ALA A 390 3.42 24.52 -0.52
CA ALA A 390 2.50 25.26 0.34
C ALA A 390 3.11 26.58 0.83
N HIS A 391 4.34 26.56 1.33
CA HIS A 391 5.03 27.77 1.81
C HIS A 391 5.32 28.76 0.69
N ALA A 392 5.72 28.29 -0.51
CA ALA A 392 5.93 29.14 -1.67
C ALA A 392 4.63 29.84 -2.11
N GLN A 393 3.52 29.09 -2.20
CA GLN A 393 2.21 29.64 -2.59
C GLN A 393 1.69 30.73 -1.64
N HIS A 394 2.10 30.68 -0.39
CA HIS A 394 1.70 31.67 0.64
C HIS A 394 2.80 32.67 1.01
N GLY A 395 3.91 32.68 0.27
CA GLY A 395 5.01 33.62 0.47
C GLY A 395 5.71 33.49 1.83
N ARG A 396 5.90 32.27 2.33
CA ARG A 396 6.49 31.95 3.64
C ARG A 396 7.71 31.03 3.52
N LEU A 397 8.47 31.12 2.42
CA LEU A 397 9.65 30.28 2.20
C LEU A 397 10.75 30.44 3.25
N GLU A 398 10.79 31.56 3.95
CA GLU A 398 11.73 31.79 5.04
C GLU A 398 11.59 30.77 6.18
N LEU A 399 10.39 30.21 6.38
CA LEU A 399 10.10 29.21 7.41
C LEU A 399 10.55 27.78 7.06
N VAL A 400 10.92 27.56 5.80
CA VAL A 400 11.35 26.24 5.26
C VAL A 400 12.65 26.36 4.47
N ARG A 401 13.53 27.27 4.86
CA ARG A 401 14.77 27.58 4.15
C ARG A 401 15.69 26.36 4.05
N GLU A 402 15.82 25.59 5.12
CA GLU A 402 16.64 24.38 5.16
C GLU A 402 16.10 23.34 4.18
N LEU A 403 14.80 23.07 4.22
CA LEU A 403 14.16 22.14 3.28
C LEU A 403 14.38 22.58 1.82
N THR A 404 14.22 23.86 1.52
CA THR A 404 14.44 24.35 0.15
C THR A 404 15.90 24.19 -0.31
N GLY A 405 16.85 24.20 0.62
CA GLY A 405 18.27 23.96 0.36
C GLY A 405 18.60 22.51 0.04
N GLU A 406 17.90 21.56 0.64
CA GLU A 406 18.12 20.12 0.44
C GLU A 406 17.50 19.56 -0.86
N LEU A 407 16.42 20.16 -1.36
CA LEU A 407 15.65 19.59 -2.47
C LEU A 407 16.46 19.32 -3.74
N PRO A 408 17.43 20.18 -4.17
CA PRO A 408 18.24 19.90 -5.36
C PRO A 408 19.03 18.58 -5.21
N ASP A 409 19.69 18.37 -4.07
CA ASP A 409 20.48 17.18 -3.80
C ASP A 409 19.59 15.92 -3.74
N ARG A 410 18.40 16.04 -3.12
CA ARG A 410 17.42 14.95 -3.05
C ARG A 410 16.90 14.57 -4.45
N LEU A 411 16.61 15.56 -5.28
CA LEU A 411 16.21 15.33 -6.67
C LEU A 411 17.36 14.70 -7.47
N ALA A 412 18.58 15.19 -7.33
CA ALA A 412 19.75 14.61 -8.01
C ALA A 412 19.94 13.14 -7.61
N ALA A 413 19.90 12.83 -6.31
CA ALA A 413 20.01 11.46 -5.81
C ALA A 413 18.93 10.54 -6.40
N LEU A 414 17.67 11.00 -6.47
CA LEU A 414 16.57 10.22 -7.06
C LEU A 414 16.74 10.00 -8.57
N LEU A 415 17.26 10.99 -9.29
CA LEU A 415 17.51 10.88 -10.73
C LEU A 415 18.73 10.01 -11.07
N ASP A 416 19.77 9.98 -10.21
CA ASP A 416 21.04 9.29 -10.46
C ASP A 416 21.00 7.83 -10.03
N ASN A 417 20.24 7.49 -9.02
CA ASN A 417 20.08 6.13 -8.49
C ASN A 417 18.66 5.61 -8.73
N PRO A 418 18.27 5.34 -10.00
CA PRO A 418 17.00 4.72 -10.25
C PRO A 418 17.01 3.33 -9.61
N VAL A 419 16.02 3.04 -8.77
CA VAL A 419 15.86 1.68 -8.24
C VAL A 419 15.69 0.73 -9.43
N ALA A 420 16.61 -0.19 -9.61
CA ALA A 420 16.69 -1.03 -10.82
C ALA A 420 15.42 -1.86 -11.06
N ASN A 421 14.71 -2.23 -10.00
CA ASN A 421 13.39 -2.84 -10.00
C ASN A 421 12.60 -2.26 -8.82
N PRO A 422 12.05 -1.04 -8.94
CA PRO A 422 11.25 -0.47 -7.86
C PRO A 422 10.03 -1.38 -7.63
N PRO A 423 9.64 -1.62 -6.37
CA PRO A 423 8.33 -2.17 -6.09
C PRO A 423 7.25 -1.36 -6.83
N PRO A 424 6.14 -1.98 -7.26
CA PRO A 424 5.10 -1.30 -8.04
C PRO A 424 4.57 0.01 -7.44
N TYR A 425 4.62 0.16 -6.11
CA TYR A 425 4.19 1.36 -5.39
C TYR A 425 5.25 2.47 -5.31
N LEU A 426 6.49 2.25 -5.73
CA LEU A 426 7.51 3.30 -5.80
C LEU A 426 7.36 4.12 -7.06
N MET A 427 6.63 5.21 -6.96
CA MET A 427 6.37 6.17 -8.04
C MET A 427 7.54 7.14 -8.24
N GLU A 428 8.66 6.66 -8.77
CA GLU A 428 9.88 7.46 -8.94
C GLU A 428 9.66 8.72 -9.79
N LEU A 429 9.00 8.59 -10.94
CA LEU A 429 8.72 9.75 -11.80
C LEU A 429 7.80 10.77 -11.12
N PRO A 430 6.65 10.39 -10.54
CA PRO A 430 5.81 11.32 -9.80
C PRO A 430 6.53 12.01 -8.63
N LEU A 431 7.38 11.30 -7.89
CA LEU A 431 8.17 11.90 -6.80
C LEU A 431 9.15 12.96 -7.32
N ALA A 432 9.91 12.63 -8.37
CA ALA A 432 10.78 13.59 -9.03
C ALA A 432 9.99 14.81 -9.54
N GLY A 433 8.77 14.57 -10.05
CA GLY A 433 7.84 15.63 -10.45
C GLY A 433 7.44 16.54 -9.28
N GLY A 434 7.16 15.95 -8.10
CA GLY A 434 6.86 16.71 -6.87
C GLY A 434 8.02 17.63 -6.45
N LEU A 435 9.24 17.10 -6.46
CA LEU A 435 10.45 17.88 -6.15
C LEU A 435 10.71 18.98 -7.18
N LEU A 436 10.52 18.71 -8.48
CA LEU A 436 10.61 19.71 -9.55
C LEU A 436 9.57 20.81 -9.38
N LEU A 437 8.32 20.46 -9.02
CA LEU A 437 7.28 21.45 -8.73
C LEU A 437 7.70 22.34 -7.56
N ALA A 438 8.18 21.75 -6.47
CA ALA A 438 8.63 22.49 -5.31
C ALA A 438 9.75 23.49 -5.66
N LEU A 439 10.78 23.04 -6.39
CA LEU A 439 11.86 23.91 -6.87
C LEU A 439 11.35 25.00 -7.81
N GLY A 440 10.42 24.66 -8.72
CA GLY A 440 9.79 25.62 -9.62
C GLY A 440 9.03 26.71 -8.86
N MET A 441 8.23 26.32 -7.85
CA MET A 441 7.48 27.28 -7.03
C MET A 441 8.39 28.17 -6.18
N VAL A 442 9.52 27.64 -5.69
CA VAL A 442 10.56 28.44 -5.01
C VAL A 442 11.13 29.51 -5.95
N ASP A 443 11.45 29.13 -7.19
CA ASP A 443 12.02 30.08 -8.17
C ASP A 443 10.99 31.12 -8.59
N LEU A 444 9.71 30.76 -8.72
CA LEU A 444 8.62 31.71 -8.99
C LEU A 444 8.47 32.75 -7.86
N ASP A 445 8.43 32.30 -6.58
CA ASP A 445 8.33 33.22 -5.44
C ASP A 445 9.55 34.14 -5.32
N ARG A 446 10.77 33.60 -5.48
CA ARG A 446 12.00 34.37 -5.46
C ARG A 446 12.04 35.41 -6.60
N GLY A 447 11.70 34.97 -7.81
CA GLY A 447 11.65 35.83 -8.99
C GLY A 447 10.66 36.98 -8.82
N ALA A 448 9.47 36.69 -8.28
CA ALA A 448 8.46 37.71 -8.00
C ALA A 448 8.92 38.75 -6.96
N ARG A 449 9.56 38.29 -5.88
CA ARG A 449 10.05 39.16 -4.79
C ARG A 449 11.26 40.03 -5.20
N ALA A 450 12.20 39.42 -5.94
CA ALA A 450 13.44 40.12 -6.34
C ALA A 450 13.35 40.84 -7.68
N GLY A 451 12.27 40.69 -8.44
CA GLY A 451 12.18 41.16 -9.83
C GLY A 451 13.11 40.38 -10.77
N ASP A 452 13.54 39.18 -10.39
CA ASP A 452 14.49 38.37 -11.16
C ASP A 452 13.77 37.56 -12.24
N ARG A 453 13.85 38.08 -13.48
CA ARG A 453 13.27 37.43 -14.67
C ARG A 453 13.87 36.05 -14.95
N ARG A 454 15.15 35.81 -14.59
CA ARG A 454 15.81 34.54 -14.82
C ARG A 454 15.24 33.45 -13.89
N ALA A 455 15.08 33.77 -12.61
CA ALA A 455 14.43 32.89 -11.65
C ALA A 455 12.96 32.61 -12.05
N THR A 456 12.21 33.63 -12.44
CA THR A 456 10.83 33.50 -12.93
C THR A 456 10.73 32.54 -14.12
N ARG A 457 11.59 32.71 -15.12
CA ARG A 457 11.66 31.83 -16.29
C ARG A 457 12.04 30.41 -15.93
N SER A 458 13.02 30.23 -15.04
CA SER A 458 13.43 28.91 -14.50
C SER A 458 12.24 28.22 -13.85
N GLY A 459 11.54 28.90 -12.96
CA GLY A 459 10.38 28.37 -12.24
C GLY A 459 9.26 27.93 -13.18
N ALA A 460 8.90 28.75 -14.17
CA ALA A 460 7.87 28.41 -15.15
C ALA A 460 8.22 27.16 -15.97
N ARG A 461 9.48 27.01 -16.40
CA ARG A 461 9.95 25.80 -17.10
C ARG A 461 9.97 24.57 -16.22
N MET A 462 10.33 24.70 -14.93
CA MET A 462 10.30 23.58 -13.98
C MET A 462 8.87 23.12 -13.69
N VAL A 463 7.90 24.02 -13.59
CA VAL A 463 6.48 23.65 -13.43
C VAL A 463 6.00 22.83 -14.64
N ALA A 464 6.31 23.27 -15.88
CA ALA A 464 5.98 22.52 -17.08
C ALA A 464 6.63 21.12 -17.09
N LEU A 465 7.89 21.02 -16.64
CA LEU A 465 8.59 19.75 -16.54
C LEU A 465 7.97 18.85 -15.47
N ALA A 466 7.61 19.39 -14.29
CA ALA A 466 6.93 18.67 -13.22
C ALA A 466 5.60 18.07 -13.68
N GLU A 467 4.83 18.78 -14.52
CA GLU A 467 3.60 18.24 -15.12
C GLU A 467 3.89 17.04 -16.03
N ARG A 468 4.99 17.03 -16.75
CA ARG A 468 5.42 15.89 -17.58
C ARG A 468 5.85 14.68 -16.73
N PHE A 469 6.43 14.92 -15.54
CA PHE A 469 6.74 13.88 -14.55
C PHE A 469 5.51 13.38 -13.80
N ARG A 470 4.32 13.98 -13.99
CA ARG A 470 3.07 13.59 -13.32
C ARG A 470 3.20 13.63 -11.80
N PHE A 471 3.62 14.76 -11.24
CA PHE A 471 3.76 14.95 -9.80
C PHE A 471 2.49 14.52 -9.02
N PRO A 472 2.61 14.00 -7.77
CA PRO A 472 1.47 13.58 -6.96
C PRO A 472 0.48 14.73 -6.74
N ARG A 473 -0.82 14.47 -6.91
CA ARG A 473 -1.89 15.47 -6.80
C ARG A 473 -2.85 15.18 -5.64
N ASN A 474 -2.36 14.41 -4.67
CA ASN A 474 -3.16 13.96 -3.54
C ASN A 474 -3.57 15.14 -2.65
N PHE A 475 -2.60 15.93 -2.23
CA PHE A 475 -2.81 17.03 -1.28
C PHE A 475 -3.31 18.29 -1.97
N GLN A 476 -4.62 18.48 -1.95
CA GLN A 476 -5.30 19.66 -2.53
C GLN A 476 -5.77 20.59 -1.40
N PRO A 477 -5.70 21.92 -1.58
CA PRO A 477 -5.44 22.63 -2.85
C PRO A 477 -3.96 22.82 -3.20
N THR A 478 -3.01 22.45 -2.34
CA THR A 478 -1.57 22.76 -2.53
C THR A 478 -1.03 22.15 -3.82
N MET A 479 -1.25 20.85 -4.06
CA MET A 479 -0.70 20.13 -5.22
C MET A 479 -1.64 20.15 -6.45
N SER A 480 -2.47 21.17 -6.60
CA SER A 480 -3.30 21.34 -7.79
C SER A 480 -2.47 21.67 -9.02
N ALA A 481 -2.59 20.85 -10.09
CA ALA A 481 -1.93 21.12 -11.36
C ALA A 481 -2.44 22.41 -11.99
N ALA A 482 -3.74 22.68 -11.90
CA ALA A 482 -4.32 23.91 -12.41
C ALA A 482 -3.80 25.15 -11.66
N ARG A 483 -3.55 25.05 -10.35
CA ARG A 483 -2.99 26.15 -9.55
C ARG A 483 -1.51 26.37 -9.90
N ALA A 484 -0.73 25.31 -10.01
CA ALA A 484 0.68 25.38 -10.40
C ALA A 484 0.86 26.00 -11.80
N ARG A 485 0.05 25.54 -12.75
CA ARG A 485 0.04 26.09 -14.12
C ARG A 485 -0.29 27.57 -14.15
N ARG A 486 -1.37 28.00 -13.48
CA ARG A 486 -1.72 29.42 -13.39
C ARG A 486 -0.60 30.26 -12.81
N ALA A 487 0.09 29.80 -11.78
CA ALA A 487 1.22 30.49 -11.19
C ALA A 487 2.37 30.69 -12.22
N ALA A 488 2.71 29.63 -12.96
CA ALA A 488 3.75 29.67 -13.99
C ALA A 488 3.35 30.57 -15.16
N GLU A 489 2.10 30.47 -15.65
CA GLU A 489 1.59 31.32 -16.74
C GLU A 489 1.53 32.81 -16.36
N GLN A 490 1.13 33.10 -15.13
CA GLN A 490 1.11 34.49 -14.64
C GLN A 490 2.52 35.08 -14.51
N ALA A 491 3.49 34.24 -14.17
CA ALA A 491 4.87 34.69 -13.98
C ALA A 491 5.62 34.85 -15.32
N ASP A 492 5.61 33.83 -16.19
CA ASP A 492 6.24 33.88 -17.52
C ASP A 492 5.55 32.87 -18.47
N ARG A 493 4.42 33.31 -19.06
CA ARG A 493 3.65 32.46 -19.99
C ARG A 493 4.49 32.00 -21.20
N PRO A 494 5.27 32.88 -21.90
CA PRO A 494 6.07 32.41 -23.02
C PRO A 494 7.05 31.30 -22.66
N ALA A 495 7.71 31.39 -21.50
CA ALA A 495 8.65 30.39 -21.06
C ALA A 495 7.94 29.06 -20.67
N TYR A 496 6.74 29.14 -20.09
CA TYR A 496 5.93 27.97 -19.79
C TYR A 496 5.48 27.25 -21.06
N ASP A 497 4.90 27.99 -22.05
CA ASP A 497 4.38 27.39 -23.30
C ASP A 497 5.52 26.79 -24.15
N GLU A 498 6.69 27.47 -24.22
CA GLU A 498 7.91 26.93 -24.84
C GLU A 498 8.35 25.63 -24.19
N ALA A 499 8.34 25.56 -22.85
CA ALA A 499 8.73 24.38 -22.11
C ALA A 499 7.75 23.21 -22.31
N VAL A 500 6.44 23.47 -22.24
CA VAL A 500 5.41 22.45 -22.53
C VAL A 500 5.64 21.84 -23.91
N SER A 501 5.88 22.66 -24.94
CA SER A 501 6.14 22.19 -26.30
C SER A 501 7.44 21.39 -26.40
N SER A 502 8.50 21.85 -25.74
CA SER A 502 9.82 21.17 -25.80
C SER A 502 9.87 19.84 -25.06
N TYR A 503 9.04 19.67 -24.02
CA TYR A 503 9.00 18.44 -23.23
C TYR A 503 7.92 17.44 -23.70
N ALA A 504 7.02 17.81 -24.60
CA ALA A 504 5.84 17.02 -24.99
C ALA A 504 6.18 15.62 -25.50
N GLY A 505 7.22 15.50 -26.36
CA GLY A 505 7.63 14.24 -27.00
C GLY A 505 8.73 13.45 -26.27
N LEU A 506 9.21 13.95 -25.12
CA LEU A 506 10.34 13.33 -24.44
C LEU A 506 9.94 12.00 -23.77
N GLY A 507 10.77 10.97 -24.01
CA GLY A 507 10.72 9.72 -23.30
C GLY A 507 11.34 9.81 -21.89
N ARG A 508 11.21 8.73 -21.09
CA ARG A 508 11.65 8.70 -19.69
C ARG A 508 13.12 9.10 -19.47
N GLY A 509 14.03 8.59 -20.30
CA GLY A 509 15.46 8.93 -20.21
C GLY A 509 15.74 10.40 -20.52
N GLU A 510 15.07 10.95 -21.54
CA GLU A 510 15.20 12.36 -21.94
C GLU A 510 14.58 13.30 -20.90
N LEU A 511 13.45 12.92 -20.30
CA LEU A 511 12.86 13.66 -19.18
C LEU A 511 13.81 13.75 -17.99
N ARG A 512 14.48 12.65 -17.62
CA ARG A 512 15.50 12.66 -16.56
C ARG A 512 16.68 13.57 -16.92
N ALA A 513 17.15 13.51 -18.15
CA ALA A 513 18.22 14.41 -18.62
C ALA A 513 17.79 15.88 -18.58
N ALA A 514 16.54 16.19 -18.97
CA ALA A 514 15.98 17.53 -18.88
C ALA A 514 15.88 18.01 -17.41
N ALA A 515 15.48 17.14 -16.48
CA ALA A 515 15.41 17.45 -15.05
C ALA A 515 16.81 17.78 -14.48
N ARG A 516 17.82 16.95 -14.78
CA ARG A 516 19.23 17.24 -14.39
C ARG A 516 19.71 18.56 -14.96
N ALA A 517 19.46 18.83 -16.23
CA ALA A 517 19.85 20.08 -16.87
C ALA A 517 19.18 21.32 -16.22
N ALA A 518 17.88 21.20 -15.88
CA ALA A 518 17.14 22.26 -15.20
C ALA A 518 17.70 22.55 -13.80
N THR A 519 18.00 21.50 -13.01
CA THR A 519 18.59 21.64 -11.67
C THR A 519 19.98 22.27 -11.74
N ALA A 520 20.87 21.79 -12.62
CA ALA A 520 22.20 22.34 -12.81
C ALA A 520 22.21 23.79 -13.34
N ALA A 521 21.22 24.18 -14.15
CA ALA A 521 21.07 25.56 -14.62
C ALA A 521 20.66 26.52 -13.48
N ARG A 522 19.86 26.03 -12.53
CA ARG A 522 19.43 26.75 -11.34
C ARG A 522 20.60 27.04 -10.37
N GLU A 523 21.50 26.09 -10.15
CA GLU A 523 22.67 26.27 -9.28
C GLU A 523 23.66 27.32 -9.80
N ARG A 524 23.74 27.50 -11.11
CA ARG A 524 24.57 28.50 -11.75
C ARG A 524 23.95 29.90 -11.75
N SER A 525 22.77 30.07 -11.19
CA SER A 525 22.02 31.32 -11.14
C SER A 525 22.05 31.94 -9.79
#